data_1cf166b0f352d01fcfe0c312f5616303
#
_entry.id   1cf166b0f352d01fcfe0c312f5616303
#
_cell.length_a   1.000
_cell.length_b   1.000
_cell.length_c   1.000
_cell.angle_alpha   90.00
_cell.angle_beta   90.00
_cell.angle_gamma   90.00
#
_symmetry.space_group_name_H-M   'P 1'
#
loop_
_entity.id
_entity.type
_entity.pdbx_description
1 polymer ?
#
loop_
_entity_poly.entity_id
_entity_poly.type
_entity_poly.pdbx_seq_one_letter_code
_entity_poly.pdbx_strand_id
1 'polypeptide(L)'
;MFDRAAQHSSRAIDFFGTQLTLPPEAKFGSVAAVQRYVDDVIARVGAAPVAVRARRGTKAAHYEIENAVIAVPEQQTTWALRELVVLHELAHHLCATGPDPDAPAHGPQFVATYCELCETVMGPEVGLVLRMVYAKEGVS
;
A
#
# COMPACT_ATOMS: atom_id res chain seq x y z
N MET A 1 2.72 15.71 -2.79
CA MET A 1 3.44 15.46 -1.54
C MET A 1 2.53 14.81 -0.51
N PHE A 2 3.02 13.84 0.19
CA PHE A 2 2.25 13.28 1.28
C PHE A 2 2.52 14.05 2.57
N ASP A 3 1.53 14.04 3.44
CA ASP A 3 1.56 14.81 4.66
C ASP A 3 1.61 13.90 5.88
N ARG A 4 2.81 13.46 6.21
CA ARG A 4 3.01 12.59 7.36
C ARG A 4 2.87 13.34 8.68
N ALA A 5 3.14 14.62 8.67
CA ALA A 5 3.06 15.44 9.88
C ALA A 5 1.63 15.54 10.42
N ALA A 6 0.64 15.50 9.54
CA ALA A 6 -0.76 15.56 9.96
C ALA A 6 -1.18 14.34 10.76
N GLN A 7 -0.38 13.29 10.76
CA GLN A 7 -0.68 12.09 11.52
C GLN A 7 -0.27 12.17 12.98
N HIS A 8 0.49 13.17 13.34
CA HIS A 8 0.91 13.50 14.69
C HIS A 8 1.80 12.51 15.37
N SER A 9 1.32 11.34 15.67
CA SER A 9 2.06 10.39 16.46
C SER A 9 1.87 8.98 15.92
N SER A 10 2.73 8.09 16.37
CA SER A 10 2.59 6.68 16.13
C SER A 10 1.31 6.18 16.78
N ARG A 11 0.72 5.17 16.16
CA ARG A 11 -0.44 4.51 16.73
C ARG A 11 0.02 3.35 17.59
N ALA A 12 -0.50 3.28 18.81
CA ALA A 12 -0.23 2.16 19.70
C ALA A 12 -1.36 1.15 19.56
N ILE A 13 -1.04 -0.10 19.39
CA ILE A 13 -2.02 -1.19 19.34
C ILE A 13 -1.59 -2.33 20.24
N ASP A 14 -2.59 -2.99 20.80
CA ASP A 14 -2.38 -4.16 21.64
C ASP A 14 -2.61 -5.40 20.77
N PHE A 15 -1.54 -6.15 20.54
CA PHE A 15 -1.58 -7.27 19.61
C PHE A 15 -1.00 -8.50 20.29
N PHE A 16 -1.81 -9.53 20.48
CA PHE A 16 -1.44 -10.75 21.19
C PHE A 16 -0.82 -10.48 22.57
N GLY A 17 -1.39 -9.50 23.27
CA GLY A 17 -0.89 -9.13 24.59
C GLY A 17 0.37 -8.28 24.56
N THR A 18 0.87 -7.94 23.41
CA THR A 18 2.05 -7.08 23.24
C THR A 18 1.63 -5.74 22.67
N GLN A 19 2.05 -4.68 23.31
CA GLN A 19 1.77 -3.35 22.84
C GLN A 19 2.78 -2.97 21.76
N LEU A 20 2.28 -2.67 20.55
CA LEU A 20 3.13 -2.24 19.45
C LEU A 20 2.79 -0.80 19.08
N THR A 21 3.83 -0.04 18.73
CA THR A 21 3.68 1.33 18.26
C THR A 21 4.02 1.37 16.79
N LEU A 22 3.04 1.79 15.97
CA LEU A 22 3.22 1.91 14.54
C LEU A 22 3.54 3.34 14.15
N PRO A 23 4.35 3.54 13.08
CA PRO A 23 4.58 4.88 12.58
C PRO A 23 3.30 5.46 12.02
N PRO A 24 3.16 6.79 11.99
CA PRO A 24 1.99 7.40 11.38
C PRO A 24 1.94 7.08 9.89
N GLU A 25 0.71 6.89 9.40
CA GLU A 25 0.47 6.62 7.99
C GLU A 25 0.33 7.92 7.22
N ALA A 26 1.01 8.03 6.08
CA ALA A 26 0.91 9.22 5.25
C ALA A 26 -0.45 9.30 4.56
N LYS A 27 -0.91 10.53 4.39
CA LYS A 27 -2.08 10.85 3.56
C LYS A 27 -1.64 11.78 2.46
N PHE A 28 -2.19 11.56 1.27
CA PHE A 28 -1.78 12.32 0.10
C PHE A 28 -2.81 13.38 -0.23
N GLY A 29 -2.33 14.57 -0.58
CA GLY A 29 -3.21 15.70 -0.89
C GLY A 29 -3.67 15.73 -2.33
N SER A 30 -3.09 14.93 -3.22
CA SER A 30 -3.43 14.97 -4.64
C SER A 30 -2.97 13.71 -5.35
N VAL A 31 -3.52 13.50 -6.55
CA VAL A 31 -3.09 12.43 -7.44
C VAL A 31 -1.60 12.59 -7.81
N ALA A 32 -1.17 13.82 -8.03
CA ALA A 32 0.24 14.08 -8.34
C ALA A 32 1.16 13.69 -7.19
N ALA A 33 0.73 13.90 -5.94
CA ALA A 33 1.51 13.48 -4.78
C ALA A 33 1.61 11.95 -4.71
N VAL A 34 0.53 11.25 -5.04
CA VAL A 34 0.54 9.79 -5.09
C VAL A 34 1.51 9.31 -6.16
N GLN A 35 1.50 9.93 -7.34
CA GLN A 35 2.43 9.55 -8.41
C GLN A 35 3.88 9.72 -7.98
N ARG A 36 4.21 10.82 -7.34
CA ARG A 36 5.58 11.05 -6.86
C ARG A 36 6.00 10.01 -5.82
N TYR A 37 5.10 9.69 -4.92
CA TYR A 37 5.36 8.68 -3.90
C TYR A 37 5.58 7.30 -4.54
N VAL A 38 4.72 6.92 -5.46
CA VAL A 38 4.82 5.65 -6.15
C VAL A 38 6.13 5.58 -6.94
N ASP A 39 6.50 6.65 -7.65
CA ASP A 39 7.75 6.69 -8.41
C ASP A 39 8.95 6.49 -7.49
N ASP A 40 8.94 7.09 -6.30
CA ASP A 40 10.03 6.93 -5.34
C ASP A 40 10.12 5.50 -4.83
N VAL A 41 8.97 4.88 -4.53
CA VAL A 41 8.95 3.50 -4.07
C VAL A 41 9.42 2.55 -5.18
N ILE A 42 8.95 2.77 -6.40
CA ILE A 42 9.36 1.98 -7.57
C ILE A 42 10.88 2.03 -7.75
N ALA A 43 11.46 3.22 -7.65
CA ALA A 43 12.91 3.37 -7.76
C ALA A 43 13.64 2.63 -6.65
N ARG A 44 13.08 2.68 -5.44
CA ARG A 44 13.70 2.06 -4.27
C ARG A 44 13.68 0.53 -4.34
N VAL A 45 12.59 -0.06 -4.85
CA VAL A 45 12.48 -1.52 -4.91
C VAL A 45 12.88 -2.10 -6.26
N GLY A 46 13.18 -1.26 -7.23
CA GLY A 46 13.64 -1.71 -8.54
C GLY A 46 12.55 -2.36 -9.38
N ALA A 47 11.32 -1.85 -9.29
CA ALA A 47 10.18 -2.42 -10.00
C ALA A 47 9.91 -1.71 -11.32
N ALA A 48 9.02 -2.30 -12.13
CA ALA A 48 8.60 -1.70 -13.39
C ALA A 48 7.77 -0.44 -13.13
N PRO A 49 7.81 0.56 -14.01
CA PRO A 49 7.03 1.78 -13.83
C PRO A 49 5.54 1.51 -13.80
N VAL A 50 4.81 2.34 -13.05
CA VAL A 50 3.35 2.31 -12.99
C VAL A 50 2.84 3.74 -12.97
N ALA A 51 1.78 4.00 -13.71
CA ALA A 51 1.15 5.32 -13.74
C ALA A 51 0.06 5.41 -12.68
N VAL A 52 -0.19 6.61 -12.20
CA VAL A 52 -1.29 6.90 -11.28
C VAL A 52 -2.23 7.86 -12.00
N ARG A 53 -3.52 7.57 -11.96
CA ARG A 53 -4.51 8.47 -12.57
C ARG A 53 -5.67 8.69 -11.62
N ALA A 54 -6.38 9.80 -11.84
CA ALA A 54 -7.60 10.07 -11.13
C ALA A 54 -8.75 9.24 -11.70
N ARG A 55 -9.70 8.87 -10.84
CA ARG A 55 -10.97 8.30 -11.26
C ARG A 55 -12.09 9.11 -10.62
N ARG A 56 -13.25 9.09 -11.27
CA ARG A 56 -14.38 9.84 -10.75
C ARG A 56 -14.92 9.28 -9.46
N GLY A 57 -15.40 10.17 -8.60
CA GLY A 57 -16.13 9.82 -7.42
C GLY A 57 -15.26 9.54 -6.22
N THR A 58 -15.84 8.81 -5.28
CA THR A 58 -15.22 8.53 -3.98
C THR A 58 -15.00 7.04 -3.74
N LYS A 59 -15.10 6.24 -4.79
CA LYS A 59 -14.87 4.80 -4.68
C LYS A 59 -13.40 4.53 -4.37
N ALA A 60 -13.15 3.33 -3.90
CA ALA A 60 -11.81 2.93 -3.53
C ALA A 60 -10.83 2.98 -4.70
N ALA A 61 -9.55 3.10 -4.39
CA ALA A 61 -8.49 2.96 -5.37
C ALA A 61 -8.48 1.53 -5.92
N HIS A 62 -7.97 1.34 -7.13
CA HIS A 62 -7.77 0.02 -7.69
C HIS A 62 -6.56 0.00 -8.63
N TYR A 63 -6.05 -1.18 -8.88
CA TYR A 63 -4.98 -1.39 -9.84
C TYR A 63 -5.54 -1.98 -11.14
N GLU A 64 -5.15 -1.40 -12.27
CA GLU A 64 -5.54 -1.86 -13.60
C GLU A 64 -4.40 -2.64 -14.22
N ILE A 65 -4.51 -3.95 -14.21
CA ILE A 65 -3.42 -4.83 -14.63
C ILE A 65 -3.05 -4.67 -16.11
N GLU A 66 -4.05 -4.45 -16.95
CA GLU A 66 -3.82 -4.38 -18.40
C GLU A 66 -2.97 -3.18 -18.79
N ASN A 67 -3.12 -2.08 -18.08
CA ASN A 67 -2.45 -0.82 -18.41
C ASN A 67 -1.33 -0.44 -17.45
N ALA A 68 -1.12 -1.22 -16.39
CA ALA A 68 -0.20 -0.89 -15.32
C ALA A 68 -0.48 0.50 -14.74
N VAL A 69 -1.71 0.67 -14.25
CA VAL A 69 -2.18 1.96 -13.72
C VAL A 69 -2.82 1.75 -12.36
N ILE A 70 -2.48 2.62 -11.41
CA ILE A 70 -3.19 2.72 -10.14
C ILE A 70 -4.18 3.87 -10.29
N ALA A 71 -5.47 3.56 -10.20
CA ALA A 71 -6.53 4.56 -10.28
C ALA A 71 -6.94 4.95 -8.87
N VAL A 72 -6.92 6.24 -8.56
CA VAL A 72 -7.29 6.76 -7.25
C VAL A 72 -8.45 7.74 -7.40
N PRO A 73 -9.35 7.82 -6.41
CA PRO A 73 -10.49 8.70 -6.53
C PRO A 73 -10.08 10.15 -6.68
N GLU A 74 -10.76 10.84 -7.57
CA GLU A 74 -10.54 12.25 -7.83
C GLU A 74 -10.85 13.08 -6.60
N GLN A 75 -11.92 12.74 -5.89
CA GLN A 75 -12.28 13.41 -4.66
C GLN A 75 -11.57 12.73 -3.50
N GLN A 76 -10.93 13.55 -2.69
CA GLN A 76 -10.20 13.03 -1.54
C GLN A 76 -11.16 12.41 -0.54
N THR A 77 -10.87 11.18 -0.18
CA THR A 77 -11.48 10.54 0.96
C THR A 77 -10.37 10.17 1.91
N THR A 78 -10.70 9.98 3.17
CA THR A 78 -9.70 9.60 4.16
C THR A 78 -9.16 8.19 3.93
N TRP A 79 -9.80 7.41 3.05
CA TRP A 79 -9.39 6.02 2.81
C TRP A 79 -8.49 5.87 1.61
N ALA A 80 -8.92 6.39 0.47
CA ALA A 80 -8.32 6.01 -0.81
C ALA A 80 -6.95 6.64 -1.05
N LEU A 81 -6.63 7.73 -0.35
CA LEU A 81 -5.33 8.39 -0.50
C LEU A 81 -4.42 8.17 0.72
N ARG A 82 -4.58 7.04 1.39
CA ARG A 82 -3.72 6.67 2.50
C ARG A 82 -2.60 5.77 2.02
N GLU A 83 -1.48 5.84 2.71
CA GLU A 83 -0.26 5.12 2.34
C GLU A 83 -0.50 3.61 2.21
N LEU A 84 -1.20 3.00 3.17
CA LEU A 84 -1.45 1.56 3.11
C LEU A 84 -2.30 1.17 1.91
N VAL A 85 -3.25 2.02 1.51
CA VAL A 85 -4.08 1.76 0.34
C VAL A 85 -3.24 1.85 -0.93
N VAL A 86 -2.40 2.87 -1.05
CA VAL A 86 -1.53 3.02 -2.21
C VAL A 86 -0.55 1.86 -2.30
N LEU A 87 0.03 1.44 -1.19
CA LEU A 87 0.95 0.30 -1.17
C LEU A 87 0.23 -1.02 -1.49
N HIS A 88 -1.05 -1.15 -1.12
CA HIS A 88 -1.85 -2.31 -1.49
C HIS A 88 -1.97 -2.43 -3.01
N GLU A 89 -2.33 -1.32 -3.69
CA GLU A 89 -2.43 -1.33 -5.15
C GLU A 89 -1.07 -1.51 -5.81
N LEU A 90 -0.04 -0.94 -5.24
CA LEU A 90 1.32 -1.12 -5.74
C LEU A 90 1.78 -2.58 -5.60
N ALA A 91 1.37 -3.26 -4.53
CA ALA A 91 1.66 -4.68 -4.37
C ALA A 91 1.03 -5.51 -5.49
N HIS A 92 -0.18 -5.16 -5.93
CA HIS A 92 -0.78 -5.81 -7.10
C HIS A 92 0.08 -5.61 -8.34
N HIS A 93 0.62 -4.41 -8.52
CA HIS A 93 1.52 -4.13 -9.65
C HIS A 93 2.78 -4.99 -9.58
N LEU A 94 3.39 -5.11 -8.40
CA LEU A 94 4.59 -5.92 -8.23
C LEU A 94 4.31 -7.40 -8.55
N CYS A 95 3.17 -7.91 -8.13
CA CYS A 95 2.78 -9.28 -8.45
C CYS A 95 2.51 -9.46 -9.95
N ALA A 96 1.82 -8.51 -10.56
CA ALA A 96 1.46 -8.58 -11.98
C ALA A 96 2.70 -8.52 -12.89
N THR A 97 3.75 -7.86 -12.46
CA THR A 97 4.99 -7.72 -13.24
C THR A 97 6.10 -8.66 -12.76
N GLY A 98 5.79 -9.52 -11.81
CA GLY A 98 6.74 -10.46 -11.26
C GLY A 98 6.72 -11.81 -11.96
N PRO A 99 7.37 -12.84 -11.36
CA PRO A 99 7.54 -14.13 -12.02
C PRO A 99 6.28 -14.98 -12.13
N ASP A 100 5.24 -14.68 -11.35
CA ASP A 100 3.99 -15.43 -11.39
C ASP A 100 2.79 -14.49 -11.44
N PRO A 101 2.57 -13.84 -12.61
CA PRO A 101 1.51 -12.83 -12.72
C PRO A 101 0.09 -13.42 -12.64
N ASP A 102 -0.05 -14.72 -12.80
CA ASP A 102 -1.36 -15.37 -12.77
C ASP A 102 -1.74 -15.89 -11.39
N ALA A 103 -0.91 -15.66 -10.37
CA ALA A 103 -1.24 -16.08 -9.02
C ALA A 103 -2.52 -15.36 -8.52
N PRO A 104 -3.28 -15.99 -7.60
CA PRO A 104 -4.50 -15.39 -7.08
C PRO A 104 -4.27 -13.99 -6.53
N ALA A 105 -5.19 -13.06 -6.83
CA ALA A 105 -5.02 -11.63 -6.57
C ALA A 105 -4.76 -11.31 -5.10
N HIS A 106 -5.39 -12.01 -4.16
CA HIS A 106 -5.18 -11.79 -2.73
C HIS A 106 -4.74 -13.06 -2.03
N GLY A 107 -4.02 -13.93 -2.76
CA GLY A 107 -3.48 -15.15 -2.22
C GLY A 107 -2.16 -14.95 -1.49
N PRO A 108 -1.49 -16.04 -1.12
CA PRO A 108 -0.25 -15.96 -0.34
C PRO A 108 0.85 -15.14 -0.97
N GLN A 109 0.98 -15.18 -2.29
CA GLN A 109 2.00 -14.39 -2.98
C GLN A 109 1.75 -12.90 -2.81
N PHE A 110 0.49 -12.45 -2.99
CA PHE A 110 0.14 -11.05 -2.79
C PHE A 110 0.41 -10.64 -1.34
N VAL A 111 -0.03 -11.45 -0.38
CA VAL A 111 0.15 -11.14 1.03
C VAL A 111 1.64 -10.98 1.36
N ALA A 112 2.47 -11.90 0.89
CA ALA A 112 3.92 -11.80 1.14
C ALA A 112 4.49 -10.53 0.51
N THR A 113 4.09 -10.21 -0.72
CA THR A 113 4.58 -9.02 -1.43
C THR A 113 4.14 -7.75 -0.72
N TYR A 114 2.89 -7.66 -0.32
CA TYR A 114 2.36 -6.49 0.36
C TYR A 114 3.02 -6.28 1.72
N CYS A 115 3.14 -7.34 2.51
CA CYS A 115 3.78 -7.25 3.82
C CYS A 115 5.25 -6.83 3.69
N GLU A 116 5.96 -7.38 2.72
CA GLU A 116 7.36 -7.05 2.49
C GLU A 116 7.52 -5.61 2.02
N LEU A 117 6.63 -5.16 1.13
CA LEU A 117 6.64 -3.79 0.65
C LEU A 117 6.40 -2.81 1.80
N CYS A 118 5.41 -3.06 2.63
CA CYS A 118 5.12 -2.21 3.78
C CYS A 118 6.26 -2.22 4.78
N GLU A 119 6.88 -3.36 4.99
CA GLU A 119 8.05 -3.47 5.87
C GLU A 119 9.20 -2.60 5.36
N THR A 120 9.44 -2.64 4.06
CA THR A 120 10.52 -1.86 3.43
C THR A 120 10.26 -0.36 3.52
N VAL A 121 9.01 0.05 3.27
CA VAL A 121 8.66 1.46 3.15
C VAL A 121 8.31 2.09 4.49
N MET A 122 7.56 1.37 5.33
CA MET A 122 7.00 1.92 6.56
C MET A 122 7.68 1.40 7.82
N GLY A 123 8.46 0.33 7.73
CA GLY A 123 9.20 -0.20 8.85
C GLY A 123 8.78 -1.61 9.25
N PRO A 124 9.65 -2.30 10.02
CA PRO A 124 9.43 -3.72 10.36
C PRO A 124 8.18 -3.96 11.20
N GLU A 125 7.76 -2.98 12.01
CA GLU A 125 6.57 -3.15 12.83
C GLU A 125 5.31 -3.28 11.99
N VAL A 126 5.20 -2.49 10.92
CA VAL A 126 4.04 -2.57 10.02
C VAL A 126 4.01 -3.92 9.33
N GLY A 127 5.14 -4.39 8.83
CA GLY A 127 5.23 -5.70 8.21
C GLY A 127 4.83 -6.81 9.16
N LEU A 128 5.30 -6.75 10.40
CA LEU A 128 4.96 -7.75 11.40
C LEU A 128 3.46 -7.78 11.67
N VAL A 129 2.85 -6.61 11.90
CA VAL A 129 1.42 -6.53 12.19
C VAL A 129 0.60 -7.09 11.04
N LEU A 130 0.93 -6.72 9.80
CA LEU A 130 0.20 -7.21 8.65
C LEU A 130 0.32 -8.73 8.49
N ARG A 131 1.51 -9.28 8.67
CA ARG A 131 1.69 -10.73 8.59
C ARG A 131 0.85 -11.46 9.62
N MET A 132 0.79 -10.92 10.83
CA MET A 132 0.00 -11.55 11.89
C MET A 132 -1.50 -11.44 11.62
N VAL A 133 -1.96 -10.30 11.09
CA VAL A 133 -3.37 -10.13 10.73
C VAL A 133 -3.76 -11.14 9.65
N TYR A 134 -2.96 -11.26 8.59
CA TYR A 134 -3.27 -12.21 7.51
C TYR A 134 -3.18 -13.66 7.98
N ALA A 135 -2.21 -13.99 8.81
CA ALA A 135 -2.10 -15.34 9.37
C ALA A 135 -3.35 -15.70 10.19
N LYS A 136 -3.86 -14.74 10.97
CA LYS A 136 -5.06 -14.93 11.75
C LYS A 136 -6.29 -15.15 10.87
N GLU A 137 -6.30 -14.56 9.68
CA GLU A 137 -7.38 -14.74 8.71
C GLU A 137 -7.19 -16.00 7.85
N GLY A 138 -6.12 -16.76 8.08
CA GLY A 138 -5.88 -17.98 7.33
C GLY A 138 -5.15 -17.78 5.99
N VAL A 139 -4.56 -16.61 5.79
CA VAL A 139 -3.78 -16.32 4.58
C VAL A 139 -2.33 -16.11 4.99
N SER A 140 -1.41 -16.77 4.33
CA SER A 140 0.00 -16.64 4.65
C SER A 140 0.87 -16.58 3.41
#